data_e47c54e515ba007de290416fcdea1930
#
_entry.id   e47c54e515ba007de290416fcdea1930
#
_cell.length_a   1.000
_cell.length_b   1.000
_cell.length_c   1.000
_cell.angle_alpha   90.00
_cell.angle_beta   90.00
_cell.angle_gamma   90.00
#
_symmetry.space_group_name_H-M   'P 1'
#
loop_
_entity.id
_entity.type
_entity.pdbx_description
1 polymer ?
#
loop_
_entity_poly.entity_id
_entity_poly.type
_entity_poly.pdbx_seq_one_letter_code
_entity_poly.pdbx_strand_id
1 'polypeptide(L)'
;FIVCFAIFLVVMIRSALKARAAGIEVEVEGVDAKILPVWKSLLFIILGGVAIKYGGDFVVDSASDIAAAFGMSQTLIGLTICAIGTSLPELVTSIVAARKNEVDMAVGNVIGSNIFNILLVLGVGSAISPIAFITENAIDLIFLIFISILCWIFSCSRKEIRRGEGIFMVALY
;
A
#
# COMPACT_ATOMS: atom_id res chain seq x y z
N PHE A 1 -19.14 -2.25 1.76
CA PHE A 1 -17.68 -2.16 1.89
C PHE A 1 -17.19 -2.94 3.11
N ILE A 2 -17.57 -2.58 4.35
CA ILE A 2 -17.11 -3.22 5.59
C ILE A 2 -17.37 -4.74 5.60
N VAL A 3 -18.56 -5.18 5.17
CA VAL A 3 -18.89 -6.62 5.04
C VAL A 3 -17.97 -7.31 4.02
N CYS A 4 -17.71 -6.68 2.87
CA CYS A 4 -16.78 -7.20 1.87
C CYS A 4 -15.36 -7.32 2.43
N PHE A 5 -14.92 -6.35 3.25
CA PHE A 5 -13.63 -6.41 3.93
C PHE A 5 -13.56 -7.57 4.92
N ALA A 6 -14.61 -7.76 5.73
CA ALA A 6 -14.69 -8.89 6.66
C ALA A 6 -14.63 -10.25 5.93
N ILE A 7 -15.37 -10.40 4.82
CA ILE A 7 -15.31 -11.60 3.98
C ILE A 7 -13.90 -11.81 3.43
N PHE A 8 -13.28 -10.76 2.90
CA PHE A 8 -11.91 -10.80 2.40
C PHE A 8 -10.93 -11.31 3.46
N LEU A 9 -10.99 -10.75 4.68
CA LEU A 9 -10.14 -11.19 5.79
C LEU A 9 -10.36 -12.67 6.14
N VAL A 10 -11.61 -13.11 6.22
CA VAL A 10 -11.94 -14.52 6.51
C VAL A 10 -11.38 -15.45 5.42
N VAL A 11 -11.49 -15.07 4.16
CA VAL A 11 -10.95 -15.86 3.04
C VAL A 11 -9.43 -15.92 3.13
N MET A 12 -8.77 -14.80 3.36
CA MET A 12 -7.30 -14.73 3.49
C MET A 12 -6.78 -15.58 4.66
N ILE A 13 -7.40 -15.44 5.83
CA ILE A 13 -7.03 -16.23 7.02
C ILE A 13 -7.23 -17.73 6.75
N ARG A 14 -8.37 -18.12 6.17
CA ARG A 14 -8.64 -19.53 5.84
C ARG A 14 -7.64 -20.08 4.82
N SER A 15 -7.29 -19.30 3.79
CA SER A 15 -6.27 -19.68 2.82
C SER A 15 -4.90 -19.88 3.47
N ALA A 16 -4.48 -18.95 4.33
CA ALA A 16 -3.22 -19.05 5.05
C ALA A 16 -3.17 -20.28 5.99
N LEU A 17 -4.25 -20.52 6.73
CA LEU A 17 -4.35 -21.70 7.62
C LEU A 17 -4.35 -23.01 6.80
N LYS A 18 -5.01 -23.04 5.64
CA LYS A 18 -5.02 -24.22 4.77
C LYS A 18 -3.63 -24.47 4.15
N ALA A 19 -2.93 -23.45 3.71
CA ALA A 19 -1.57 -23.57 3.20
C ALA A 19 -0.62 -24.10 4.27
N ARG A 20 -0.71 -23.57 5.48
CA ARG A 20 0.06 -24.08 6.64
C ARG A 20 -0.26 -25.53 6.99
N ALA A 21 -1.53 -25.93 6.96
CA ALA A 21 -1.97 -27.30 7.23
C ALA A 21 -1.53 -28.28 6.12
N ALA A 22 -1.34 -27.80 4.90
CA ALA A 22 -0.84 -28.57 3.77
C ALA A 22 0.69 -28.71 3.75
N GLY A 23 1.39 -28.19 4.77
CA GLY A 23 2.86 -28.24 4.85
C GLY A 23 3.56 -27.39 3.78
N ILE A 24 2.84 -26.46 3.17
CA ILE A 24 3.45 -25.45 2.30
C ILE A 24 4.16 -24.46 3.25
N GLU A 25 5.40 -24.79 3.60
CA GLU A 25 6.29 -23.82 4.21
C GLU A 25 6.54 -22.75 3.16
N VAL A 26 6.28 -21.50 3.51
CA VAL A 26 6.77 -20.36 2.72
C VAL A 26 8.29 -20.42 2.94
N GLU A 27 9.00 -21.07 2.02
CA GLU A 27 10.46 -21.03 1.99
C GLU A 27 10.82 -19.55 1.78
N VAL A 28 11.26 -18.92 2.84
CA VAL A 28 11.93 -17.61 2.77
C VAL A 28 13.32 -17.90 2.24
N GLU A 29 13.45 -18.10 0.93
CA GLU A 29 14.73 -18.31 0.28
C GLU A 29 15.65 -17.12 0.57
N GLY A 30 16.76 -17.40 1.23
CA GLY A 30 17.91 -16.51 1.25
C GLY A 30 18.08 -15.58 2.43
N VAL A 31 17.28 -15.69 3.48
CA VAL A 31 17.55 -14.95 4.72
C VAL A 31 18.12 -15.92 5.76
N ASP A 32 19.43 -15.83 6.00
CA ASP A 32 20.05 -16.23 7.28
C ASP A 32 19.45 -15.35 8.40
N ALA A 33 18.13 -15.47 8.59
CA ALA A 33 17.40 -14.73 9.59
C ALA A 33 17.80 -15.34 10.94
N LYS A 34 18.76 -14.71 11.63
CA LYS A 34 18.92 -14.94 13.06
C LYS A 34 17.54 -14.77 13.69
N ILE A 35 16.95 -15.88 14.13
CA ILE A 35 15.65 -15.86 14.80
C ILE A 35 15.79 -14.97 16.03
N LEU A 36 15.24 -13.77 15.92
CA LEU A 36 15.20 -12.82 17.03
C LEU A 36 14.19 -13.31 18.07
N PRO A 37 14.45 -13.13 19.36
CA PRO A 37 13.45 -13.41 20.37
C PRO A 37 12.20 -12.53 20.13
N VAL A 38 11.02 -13.10 20.34
CA VAL A 38 9.71 -12.51 20.03
C VAL A 38 9.57 -11.07 20.53
N TRP A 39 10.05 -10.79 21.76
CA TRP A 39 9.97 -9.45 22.33
C TRP A 39 10.80 -8.40 21.55
N LYS A 40 11.98 -8.79 21.00
CA LYS A 40 12.79 -7.92 20.16
C LYS A 40 12.12 -7.67 18.81
N SER A 41 11.54 -8.71 18.22
CA SER A 41 10.78 -8.58 16.98
C SER A 41 9.61 -7.62 17.16
N LEU A 42 8.86 -7.77 18.26
CA LEU A 42 7.76 -6.88 18.59
C LEU A 42 8.23 -5.43 18.80
N LEU A 43 9.33 -5.23 19.51
CA LEU A 43 9.93 -3.93 19.72
C LEU A 43 10.33 -3.26 18.37
N PHE A 44 11.00 -4.02 17.49
CA PHE A 44 11.38 -3.49 16.17
C PHE A 44 10.18 -3.17 15.27
N ILE A 45 9.11 -3.98 15.34
CA ILE A 45 7.86 -3.69 14.62
C ILE A 45 7.25 -2.37 15.12
N ILE A 46 7.13 -2.20 16.43
CA ILE A 46 6.56 -0.99 17.02
C ILE A 46 7.43 0.23 16.70
N LEU A 47 8.73 0.16 16.96
CA LEU A 47 9.65 1.27 16.70
C LEU A 47 9.71 1.61 15.21
N GLY A 48 9.74 0.61 14.33
CA GLY A 48 9.72 0.80 12.88
C GLY A 48 8.43 1.44 12.41
N GLY A 49 7.28 0.99 12.90
CA GLY A 49 5.98 1.59 12.59
C GLY A 49 5.88 3.05 13.04
N VAL A 50 6.33 3.33 14.26
CA VAL A 50 6.40 4.70 14.79
C VAL A 50 7.34 5.57 13.94
N ALA A 51 8.52 5.07 13.59
CA ALA A 51 9.49 5.80 12.80
C ALA A 51 8.98 6.11 11.38
N ILE A 52 8.33 5.13 10.73
CA ILE A 52 7.74 5.32 9.41
C ILE A 52 6.62 6.36 9.46
N LYS A 53 5.72 6.24 10.45
CA LYS A 53 4.61 7.20 10.60
C LYS A 53 5.11 8.62 10.80
N TYR A 54 5.87 8.86 11.85
CA TYR A 54 6.33 10.21 12.18
C TYR A 54 7.33 10.76 11.14
N GLY A 55 8.15 9.91 10.55
CA GLY A 55 9.03 10.30 9.44
C GLY A 55 8.25 10.72 8.20
N GLY A 56 7.18 9.99 7.86
CA GLY A 56 6.26 10.35 6.78
C GLY A 56 5.56 11.68 7.04
N ASP A 57 4.94 11.83 8.21
CA ASP A 57 4.26 13.06 8.62
C ASP A 57 5.21 14.28 8.54
N PHE A 58 6.42 14.14 9.08
CA PHE A 58 7.44 15.21 9.05
C PHE A 58 7.82 15.63 7.63
N VAL A 59 7.98 14.67 6.72
CA VAL A 59 8.29 14.95 5.30
C VAL A 59 7.13 15.69 4.63
N VAL A 60 5.89 15.23 4.87
CA VAL A 60 4.68 15.84 4.28
C VAL A 60 4.49 17.25 4.78
N ASP A 61 4.58 17.47 6.09
CA ASP A 61 4.40 18.78 6.71
C ASP A 61 5.47 19.76 6.20
N SER A 62 6.75 19.37 6.22
CA SER A 62 7.84 20.19 5.73
C SER A 62 7.72 20.52 4.23
N ALA A 63 7.34 19.55 3.40
CA ALA A 63 7.13 19.77 1.97
C ALA A 63 5.93 20.67 1.71
N SER A 64 4.87 20.55 2.49
CA SER A 64 3.68 21.39 2.42
C SER A 64 3.99 22.85 2.81
N ASP A 65 4.77 23.06 3.87
CA ASP A 65 5.20 24.38 4.31
C ASP A 65 6.06 25.06 3.24
N ILE A 66 7.02 24.33 2.66
CA ILE A 66 7.85 24.83 1.57
C ILE A 66 6.98 25.20 0.35
N ALA A 67 6.07 24.35 -0.05
CA ALA A 67 5.17 24.60 -1.19
C ALA A 67 4.25 25.80 -0.96
N ALA A 68 3.73 25.96 0.26
CA ALA A 68 2.95 27.13 0.67
C ALA A 68 3.78 28.43 0.60
N ALA A 69 5.06 28.39 1.03
CA ALA A 69 5.98 29.50 0.91
C ALA A 69 6.27 29.91 -0.55
N PHE A 70 6.22 28.94 -1.48
CA PHE A 70 6.28 29.20 -2.93
C PHE A 70 4.95 29.65 -3.55
N GLY A 71 3.90 29.84 -2.74
CA GLY A 71 2.59 30.35 -3.20
C GLY A 71 1.67 29.29 -3.79
N MET A 72 1.92 28.01 -3.57
CA MET A 72 1.00 26.95 -3.97
C MET A 72 -0.30 27.04 -3.16
N SER A 73 -1.44 26.80 -3.81
CA SER A 73 -2.72 26.76 -3.11
C SER A 73 -2.83 25.52 -2.22
N GLN A 74 -3.58 25.63 -1.13
CA GLN A 74 -3.81 24.52 -0.20
C GLN A 74 -4.45 23.30 -0.90
N THR A 75 -5.30 23.55 -1.89
CA THR A 75 -5.91 22.48 -2.70
C THR A 75 -4.84 21.72 -3.50
N LEU A 76 -3.92 22.45 -4.14
CA LEU A 76 -2.85 21.82 -4.92
C LEU A 76 -1.87 21.06 -4.03
N ILE A 77 -1.53 21.59 -2.85
CA ILE A 77 -0.71 20.91 -1.85
C ILE A 77 -1.39 19.59 -1.42
N GLY A 78 -2.69 19.64 -1.12
CA GLY A 78 -3.45 18.45 -0.73
C GLY A 78 -3.50 17.38 -1.83
N LEU A 79 -3.76 17.79 -3.07
CA LEU A 79 -3.87 16.87 -4.22
C LEU A 79 -2.52 16.28 -4.68
N THR A 80 -1.42 16.89 -4.32
CA THR A 80 -0.08 16.45 -4.74
C THR A 80 0.74 15.96 -3.55
N ILE A 81 1.21 16.87 -2.71
CA ILE A 81 2.17 16.58 -1.64
C ILE A 81 1.54 15.65 -0.58
N CYS A 82 0.32 15.98 -0.11
CA CYS A 82 -0.34 15.12 0.87
C CYS A 82 -0.73 13.77 0.28
N ALA A 83 -1.21 13.72 -0.97
CA ALA A 83 -1.57 12.47 -1.63
C ALA A 83 -0.37 11.53 -1.79
N ILE A 84 0.77 12.04 -2.26
CA ILE A 84 2.02 11.26 -2.35
C ILE A 84 2.51 10.90 -0.94
N GLY A 85 2.47 11.85 -0.01
CA GLY A 85 2.99 11.70 1.33
C GLY A 85 2.28 10.61 2.14
N THR A 86 0.98 10.50 2.02
CA THR A 86 0.22 9.41 2.68
C THR A 86 0.59 8.02 2.15
N SER A 87 1.13 7.93 0.94
CA SER A 87 1.61 6.68 0.34
C SER A 87 3.11 6.42 0.56
N LEU A 88 3.84 7.34 1.22
CA LEU A 88 5.27 7.14 1.51
C LEU A 88 5.56 5.90 2.36
N PRO A 89 4.80 5.60 3.43
CA PRO A 89 5.02 4.39 4.22
C PRO A 89 4.94 3.11 3.37
N GLU A 90 3.94 3.00 2.52
CA GLU A 90 3.74 1.87 1.62
C GLU A 90 4.86 1.77 0.57
N LEU A 91 5.26 2.91 0.02
CA LEU A 91 6.36 2.99 -0.95
C LEU A 91 7.68 2.50 -0.34
N VAL A 92 8.03 3.03 0.83
CA VAL A 92 9.27 2.65 1.53
C VAL A 92 9.26 1.17 1.89
N THR A 93 8.16 0.67 2.44
CA THR A 93 8.00 -0.75 2.81
C THR A 93 8.15 -1.65 1.58
N SER A 94 7.49 -1.31 0.47
CA SER A 94 7.55 -2.09 -0.78
C SER A 94 8.94 -2.06 -1.41
N ILE A 95 9.64 -0.91 -1.40
CA ILE A 95 11.02 -0.81 -1.90
C ILE A 95 11.96 -1.66 -1.05
N VAL A 96 11.84 -1.60 0.27
CA VAL A 96 12.70 -2.39 1.17
C VAL A 96 12.45 -3.89 0.98
N ALA A 97 11.19 -4.31 0.89
CA ALA A 97 10.82 -5.69 0.61
C ALA A 97 11.37 -6.17 -0.74
N ALA A 98 11.18 -5.40 -1.80
CA ALA A 98 11.70 -5.73 -3.13
C ALA A 98 13.24 -5.82 -3.16
N ARG A 99 13.94 -4.95 -2.42
CA ARG A 99 15.43 -5.01 -2.30
C ARG A 99 15.92 -6.21 -1.52
N LYS A 100 15.08 -6.80 -0.67
CA LYS A 100 15.36 -8.03 0.07
C LYS A 100 14.90 -9.29 -0.68
N ASN A 101 14.44 -9.16 -1.92
CA ASN A 101 13.82 -10.21 -2.72
C ASN A 101 12.50 -10.77 -2.11
N GLU A 102 11.88 -10.04 -1.19
CA GLU A 102 10.57 -10.36 -0.61
C GLU A 102 9.44 -9.83 -1.52
N VAL A 103 9.38 -10.37 -2.74
CA VAL A 103 8.48 -9.86 -3.78
C VAL A 103 7.02 -9.98 -3.37
N ASP A 104 6.63 -11.11 -2.75
CA ASP A 104 5.27 -11.36 -2.28
C ASP A 104 4.85 -10.33 -1.20
N MET A 105 5.79 -9.93 -0.34
CA MET A 105 5.55 -8.88 0.65
C MET A 105 5.35 -7.52 -0.03
N ALA A 106 6.18 -7.18 -1.03
CA ALA A 106 6.05 -5.92 -1.77
C ALA A 106 4.71 -5.82 -2.50
N VAL A 107 4.34 -6.87 -3.25
CA VAL A 107 3.07 -6.94 -3.98
C VAL A 107 1.88 -6.97 -3.03
N GLY A 108 1.97 -7.77 -1.96
CA GLY A 108 0.95 -7.87 -0.93
C GLY A 108 0.69 -6.54 -0.23
N ASN A 109 1.73 -5.75 0.05
CA ASN A 109 1.61 -4.42 0.65
C ASN A 109 0.84 -3.46 -0.28
N VAL A 110 1.20 -3.40 -1.58
CA VAL A 110 0.53 -2.51 -2.56
C VAL A 110 -0.94 -2.89 -2.75
N ILE A 111 -1.23 -4.17 -2.98
CA ILE A 111 -2.62 -4.64 -3.19
C ILE A 111 -3.42 -4.53 -1.89
N GLY A 112 -2.81 -4.92 -0.77
CA GLY A 112 -3.45 -4.91 0.55
C GLY A 112 -3.85 -3.50 1.00
N SER A 113 -2.99 -2.50 0.81
CA SER A 113 -3.29 -1.10 1.15
C SER A 113 -4.44 -0.56 0.30
N ASN A 114 -4.50 -0.85 -1.00
CA ASN A 114 -5.63 -0.46 -1.85
C ASN A 114 -6.95 -1.08 -1.38
N ILE A 115 -6.96 -2.39 -1.09
CA ILE A 115 -8.15 -3.08 -0.58
C ILE A 115 -8.57 -2.49 0.77
N PHE A 116 -7.63 -2.25 1.67
CA PHE A 116 -7.87 -1.66 2.98
C PHE A 116 -8.48 -0.26 2.85
N ASN A 117 -7.90 0.60 2.02
CA ASN A 117 -8.36 1.97 1.82
C ASN A 117 -9.78 2.01 1.20
N ILE A 118 -10.06 1.17 0.19
CA ILE A 118 -11.37 1.15 -0.46
C ILE A 118 -12.43 0.49 0.44
N LEU A 119 -12.14 -0.66 1.02
CA LEU A 119 -13.17 -1.43 1.71
C LEU A 119 -13.35 -1.02 3.18
N LEU A 120 -12.27 -0.71 3.88
CA LEU A 120 -12.35 -0.35 5.29
C LEU A 120 -12.38 1.17 5.49
N VAL A 121 -11.38 1.91 5.01
CA VAL A 121 -11.29 3.35 5.31
C VAL A 121 -12.46 4.10 4.70
N LEU A 122 -12.71 3.93 3.39
CA LEU A 122 -13.85 4.54 2.72
C LEU A 122 -15.18 3.98 3.27
N GLY A 123 -15.23 2.67 3.57
CA GLY A 123 -16.41 2.02 4.14
C GLY A 123 -16.79 2.56 5.51
N VAL A 124 -15.82 2.73 6.41
CA VAL A 124 -16.05 3.32 7.75
C VAL A 124 -16.36 4.81 7.63
N GLY A 125 -15.59 5.54 6.81
CA GLY A 125 -15.83 6.97 6.59
C GLY A 125 -17.25 7.26 6.11
N SER A 126 -17.74 6.51 5.10
CA SER A 126 -19.10 6.66 4.58
C SER A 126 -20.19 6.20 5.57
N ALA A 127 -19.87 5.29 6.48
CA ALA A 127 -20.81 4.88 7.54
C ALA A 127 -20.96 5.94 8.64
N ILE A 128 -19.89 6.71 8.91
CA ILE A 128 -19.89 7.79 9.91
C ILE A 128 -20.52 9.06 9.33
N SER A 129 -20.16 9.41 8.10
CA SER A 129 -20.64 10.61 7.41
C SER A 129 -20.86 10.31 5.93
N PRO A 130 -22.02 10.67 5.35
CA PRO A 130 -22.28 10.49 3.93
C PRO A 130 -21.22 11.20 3.10
N ILE A 131 -20.61 10.49 2.16
CA ILE A 131 -19.61 11.03 1.23
C ILE A 131 -20.31 11.33 -0.09
N ALA A 132 -20.31 12.59 -0.52
CA ALA A 132 -20.87 12.97 -1.81
C ALA A 132 -20.03 12.35 -2.95
N PHE A 133 -20.71 11.71 -3.89
CA PHE A 133 -20.08 11.19 -5.10
C PHE A 133 -20.23 12.23 -6.21
N ILE A 134 -19.14 12.83 -6.59
CA ILE A 134 -19.07 13.84 -7.64
C ILE A 134 -18.46 13.27 -8.91
N THR A 135 -18.59 14.00 -10.04
CA THR A 135 -18.14 13.52 -11.35
C THR A 135 -16.63 13.25 -11.38
N GLU A 136 -15.85 14.05 -10.66
CA GLU A 136 -14.41 13.90 -10.52
C GLU A 136 -14.06 12.54 -9.91
N ASN A 137 -14.79 12.10 -8.89
CA ASN A 137 -14.60 10.78 -8.28
C ASN A 137 -14.86 9.63 -9.28
N ALA A 138 -15.78 9.83 -10.23
CA ALA A 138 -16.02 8.83 -11.28
C ALA A 138 -14.82 8.71 -12.23
N ILE A 139 -14.19 9.82 -12.57
CA ILE A 139 -12.98 9.86 -13.42
C ILE A 139 -11.84 9.14 -12.70
N ASP A 140 -11.62 9.46 -11.43
CA ASP A 140 -10.58 8.82 -10.59
C ASP A 140 -10.79 7.31 -10.49
N LEU A 141 -12.04 6.86 -10.31
CA LEU A 141 -12.37 5.44 -10.27
C LEU A 141 -12.12 4.73 -11.61
N ILE A 142 -12.46 5.34 -12.73
CA ILE A 142 -12.19 4.79 -14.05
C ILE A 142 -10.67 4.67 -14.26
N PHE A 143 -9.92 5.70 -13.87
CA PHE A 143 -8.46 5.68 -13.95
C PHE A 143 -7.86 4.60 -13.06
N LEU A 144 -8.33 4.46 -11.82
CA LEU A 144 -7.90 3.40 -10.90
C LEU A 144 -8.17 2.00 -11.46
N ILE A 145 -9.36 1.77 -12.04
CA ILE A 145 -9.71 0.50 -12.70
C ILE A 145 -8.76 0.23 -13.87
N PHE A 146 -8.51 1.24 -14.71
CA PHE A 146 -7.61 1.12 -15.85
C PHE A 146 -6.19 0.73 -15.41
N ILE A 147 -5.61 1.41 -14.42
CA ILE A 147 -4.28 1.11 -13.87
C ILE A 147 -4.25 -0.29 -13.26
N SER A 148 -5.30 -0.67 -12.53
CA SER A 148 -5.40 -2.01 -11.91
C SER A 148 -5.42 -3.12 -12.95
N ILE A 149 -6.18 -2.94 -14.04
CA ILE A 149 -6.21 -3.90 -15.16
C ILE A 149 -4.85 -3.96 -15.85
N LEU A 150 -4.20 -2.82 -16.07
CA LEU A 150 -2.87 -2.75 -16.68
C LEU A 150 -1.83 -3.50 -15.83
N CYS A 151 -1.83 -3.25 -14.52
CA CYS A 151 -0.97 -3.96 -13.57
C CYS A 151 -1.23 -5.47 -13.58
N TRP A 152 -2.49 -5.86 -13.62
CA TRP A 152 -2.89 -7.27 -13.71
C TRP A 152 -2.41 -7.93 -15.01
N ILE A 153 -2.55 -7.25 -16.14
CA ILE A 153 -2.05 -7.75 -17.46
C ILE A 153 -0.54 -7.95 -17.40
N PHE A 154 0.22 -6.99 -16.88
CA PHE A 154 1.68 -7.11 -16.77
C PHE A 154 2.07 -8.28 -15.86
N SER A 155 1.41 -8.40 -14.71
CA SER A 155 1.65 -9.49 -13.76
C SER A 155 1.32 -10.87 -14.36
N CYS A 156 0.20 -10.99 -15.11
CA CYS A 156 -0.23 -12.26 -15.71
C CYS A 156 0.60 -12.65 -16.93
N SER A 157 1.11 -11.69 -17.70
CA SER A 157 1.78 -11.94 -18.98
C SER A 157 3.01 -12.83 -18.86
N ARG A 158 3.80 -12.68 -17.78
CA ARG A 158 5.05 -13.42 -17.57
C ARG A 158 5.30 -13.84 -16.13
N LYS A 159 4.31 -13.71 -15.25
CA LYS A 159 4.43 -13.93 -13.79
C LYS A 159 5.48 -13.04 -13.10
N GLU A 160 5.91 -11.97 -13.76
CA GLU A 160 6.83 -10.98 -13.23
C GLU A 160 6.56 -9.61 -13.85
N ILE A 161 6.74 -8.54 -13.08
CA ILE A 161 6.70 -7.16 -13.59
C ILE A 161 8.13 -6.71 -13.88
N ARG A 162 8.42 -6.40 -15.14
CA ARG A 162 9.74 -5.97 -15.56
C ARG A 162 9.99 -4.50 -15.24
N ARG A 163 11.28 -4.13 -15.15
CA ARG A 163 11.69 -2.74 -14.88
C ARG A 163 11.08 -1.72 -15.86
N GLY A 164 10.99 -2.09 -17.16
CA GLY A 164 10.37 -1.23 -18.17
C GLY A 164 8.88 -1.00 -17.94
N GLU A 165 8.14 -2.04 -17.55
CA GLU A 165 6.72 -1.97 -17.21
C GLU A 165 6.50 -1.13 -15.95
N GLY A 166 7.35 -1.31 -14.93
CA GLY A 166 7.34 -0.49 -13.72
C GLY A 166 7.62 0.98 -13.99
N ILE A 167 8.64 1.30 -14.82
CA ILE A 167 8.95 2.68 -15.23
C ILE A 167 7.77 3.28 -16.00
N PHE A 168 7.14 2.51 -16.90
CA PHE A 168 5.98 2.96 -17.64
C PHE A 168 4.81 3.28 -16.70
N MET A 169 4.53 2.46 -15.70
CA MET A 169 3.48 2.71 -14.72
C MET A 169 3.75 3.97 -13.88
N VAL A 170 5.01 4.18 -13.46
CA VAL A 170 5.41 5.41 -12.74
C VAL A 170 5.27 6.64 -13.62
N ALA A 171 5.61 6.54 -14.92
CA ALA A 171 5.47 7.65 -15.87
C ALA A 171 4.01 7.97 -16.22
N LEU A 172 3.13 6.99 -16.08
CA LEU A 172 1.70 7.17 -16.34
C LEU A 172 1.00 7.87 -15.15
N TYR A 173 1.50 7.68 -13.93
CA TYR A 173 1.02 8.36 -12.72
C TYR A 173 1.46 9.80 -12.67
#